data_7cf9f0657d2e069d74d155833ce6d3de
#
_entry.id   7cf9f0657d2e069d74d155833ce6d3de
#
_cell.length_a   1.000
_cell.length_b   1.000
_cell.length_c   1.000
_cell.angle_alpha   90.00
_cell.angle_beta   90.00
_cell.angle_gamma   90.00
#
_symmetry.space_group_name_H-M   'P 1'
#
loop_
_entity.id
_entity.type
_entity.pdbx_description
1 polymer ?
#
loop_
_entity_poly.entity_id
_entity_poly.type
_entity_poly.pdbx_seq_one_letter_code
_entity_poly.pdbx_strand_id
1 'polypeptide(L)'
;MRAVIFGASGLLGRRMVRAFGDMTVTGTGFSRTAGALVAVDATSADAIARLLGRERPDIVVNCVGERRPAVWAGEPDRARAGNVDAARLIAKGARRCGARLVHISSDYVFDGMAPPYQPDSLPNPLNAYGRWKLTAEHAVRAACPDAAILRLPVLYGPVRFAAETNLTEIAHQVAAGAPVQLDDVCVRYPTHADEAAEVCRRLAEVLVKGKHLGSVAHWSAEQGLTKYQMAHLIARRFDLPAGHLRAGEADAAAGDRPVDARLDCHDLLAALGPVRHRLFDIEFPAVVEPWLTPAAPVRGRRKDRA
;
A
#
# COMPACT_ATOMS: atom_id res chain seq x y z
N MET A 1 18.20 7.10 -15.59
CA MET A 1 16.83 6.49 -15.64
C MET A 1 15.81 7.57 -15.27
N ARG A 2 14.73 7.64 -16.02
CA ARG A 2 13.59 8.56 -15.77
C ARG A 2 12.41 7.74 -15.26
N ALA A 3 11.81 8.16 -14.15
CA ALA A 3 10.71 7.45 -13.52
C ALA A 3 9.47 8.35 -13.41
N VAL A 4 8.30 7.81 -13.71
CA VAL A 4 7.01 8.44 -13.40
C VAL A 4 6.29 7.58 -12.35
N ILE A 5 5.92 8.22 -11.22
CA ILE A 5 5.27 7.55 -10.10
C ILE A 5 3.84 8.07 -9.98
N PHE A 6 2.87 7.27 -10.38
CA PHE A 6 1.46 7.56 -10.18
C PHE A 6 1.05 7.27 -8.74
N GLY A 7 0.24 8.16 -8.14
CA GLY A 7 -0.18 8.04 -6.75
C GLY A 7 0.88 8.47 -5.74
N ALA A 8 1.81 9.34 -6.12
CA ALA A 8 2.91 9.84 -5.30
C ALA A 8 2.45 10.63 -4.05
N SER A 9 1.19 11.02 -3.95
CA SER A 9 0.62 11.66 -2.75
C SER A 9 0.29 10.69 -1.60
N GLY A 10 0.20 9.37 -1.88
CA GLY A 10 -0.07 8.33 -0.89
C GLY A 10 1.15 7.94 -0.07
N LEU A 11 0.97 7.12 0.98
CA LEU A 11 2.06 6.65 1.85
C LEU A 11 3.20 6.03 1.04
N LEU A 12 2.92 4.96 0.29
CA LEU A 12 3.92 4.27 -0.50
C LEU A 12 4.49 5.15 -1.61
N GLY A 13 3.62 5.88 -2.34
CA GLY A 13 4.06 6.74 -3.46
C GLY A 13 5.08 7.80 -3.04
N ARG A 14 4.92 8.41 -1.86
CA ARG A 14 5.93 9.35 -1.31
C ARG A 14 7.28 8.66 -1.05
N ARG A 15 7.24 7.40 -0.59
CA ARG A 15 8.46 6.61 -0.35
C ARG A 15 9.11 6.19 -1.67
N MET A 16 8.30 5.89 -2.69
CA MET A 16 8.81 5.66 -4.05
C MET A 16 9.54 6.89 -4.60
N VAL A 17 8.93 8.08 -4.51
CA VAL A 17 9.61 9.33 -4.95
C VAL A 17 10.95 9.50 -4.26
N ARG A 18 11.04 9.24 -2.95
CA ARG A 18 12.27 9.32 -2.19
C ARG A 18 13.29 8.24 -2.59
N ALA A 19 12.85 6.98 -2.72
CA ALA A 19 13.73 5.86 -3.04
C ALA A 19 14.33 5.97 -4.46
N PHE A 20 13.59 6.59 -5.38
CA PHE A 20 14.04 6.85 -6.76
C PHE A 20 14.78 8.20 -6.91
N GLY A 21 15.07 8.92 -5.81
CA GLY A 21 15.55 10.31 -5.83
C GLY A 21 16.95 10.54 -6.41
N ASP A 22 17.72 9.49 -6.68
CA ASP A 22 18.97 9.50 -7.44
C ASP A 22 18.75 9.50 -8.98
N MET A 23 17.48 9.45 -9.40
CA MET A 23 17.05 9.46 -10.79
C MET A 23 16.23 10.73 -11.10
N THR A 24 15.89 10.96 -12.37
CA THR A 24 14.89 11.97 -12.72
C THR A 24 13.49 11.42 -12.42
N VAL A 25 12.83 11.96 -11.38
CA VAL A 25 11.53 11.45 -10.90
C VAL A 25 10.44 12.48 -11.08
N THR A 26 9.35 12.09 -11.72
CA THR A 26 8.09 12.84 -11.74
C THR A 26 7.03 12.11 -10.92
N GLY A 27 6.67 12.66 -9.76
CA GLY A 27 5.57 12.16 -8.93
C GLY A 27 4.25 12.81 -9.32
N THR A 28 3.15 12.03 -9.34
CA THR A 28 1.81 12.57 -9.63
C THR A 28 0.86 12.46 -8.44
N GLY A 29 -0.08 13.41 -8.35
CA GLY A 29 -1.23 13.40 -7.44
C GLY A 29 -2.47 13.87 -8.16
N PHE A 30 -3.66 13.64 -7.59
CA PHE A 30 -4.92 14.17 -8.12
C PHE A 30 -5.54 15.16 -7.15
N SER A 31 -6.12 14.68 -6.05
CA SER A 31 -6.75 15.53 -5.03
C SER A 31 -5.75 16.13 -4.02
N ARG A 32 -4.52 15.64 -3.97
CA ARG A 32 -3.45 16.06 -3.07
C ARG A 32 -2.19 16.30 -3.87
N THR A 33 -2.00 17.55 -4.31
CA THR A 33 -0.91 17.97 -5.20
C THR A 33 0.07 18.94 -4.52
N ALA A 34 0.17 18.91 -3.20
CA ALA A 34 1.11 19.76 -2.48
C ALA A 34 2.57 19.42 -2.83
N GLY A 35 3.40 20.46 -2.95
CA GLY A 35 4.82 20.35 -3.31
C GLY A 35 5.04 20.17 -4.81
N ALA A 36 6.07 19.42 -5.17
CA ALA A 36 6.50 19.22 -6.57
C ALA A 36 5.69 18.15 -7.35
N LEU A 37 4.49 17.77 -6.87
CA LEU A 37 3.67 16.79 -7.55
C LEU A 37 2.94 17.39 -8.76
N VAL A 38 2.98 16.67 -9.88
CA VAL A 38 2.19 17.01 -11.07
C VAL A 38 0.75 16.54 -10.88
N ALA A 39 -0.21 17.45 -11.12
CA ALA A 39 -1.63 17.12 -11.05
C ALA A 39 -2.04 16.27 -12.27
N VAL A 40 -2.48 15.02 -12.02
CA VAL A 40 -2.93 14.11 -13.08
C VAL A 40 -4.12 13.29 -12.59
N ASP A 41 -5.20 13.35 -13.36
CA ASP A 41 -6.29 12.40 -13.21
C ASP A 41 -5.90 11.06 -13.85
N ALA A 42 -5.67 10.06 -13.02
CA ALA A 42 -5.29 8.72 -13.46
C ALA A 42 -6.45 7.96 -14.15
N THR A 43 -7.67 8.50 -14.12
CA THR A 43 -8.82 7.98 -14.89
C THR A 43 -8.97 8.61 -16.26
N SER A 44 -8.12 9.60 -16.60
CA SER A 44 -8.10 10.27 -17.91
C SER A 44 -6.97 9.73 -18.79
N ALA A 45 -7.33 9.02 -19.86
CA ALA A 45 -6.37 8.50 -20.83
C ALA A 45 -5.51 9.62 -21.46
N ASP A 46 -6.12 10.77 -21.77
CA ASP A 46 -5.44 11.91 -22.40
C ASP A 46 -4.46 12.58 -21.42
N ALA A 47 -4.82 12.70 -20.13
CA ALA A 47 -3.92 13.26 -19.12
C ALA A 47 -2.69 12.37 -18.94
N ILE A 48 -2.88 11.05 -18.89
CA ILE A 48 -1.79 10.07 -18.82
C ILE A 48 -0.91 10.15 -20.07
N ALA A 49 -1.52 10.18 -21.27
CA ALA A 49 -0.77 10.23 -22.52
C ALA A 49 0.07 11.51 -22.66
N ARG A 50 -0.48 12.68 -22.29
CA ARG A 50 0.27 13.95 -22.26
C ARG A 50 1.44 13.90 -21.31
N LEU A 51 1.23 13.40 -20.07
CA LEU A 51 2.29 13.27 -19.09
C LEU A 51 3.41 12.36 -19.61
N LEU A 52 3.09 11.13 -19.99
CA LEU A 52 4.09 10.14 -20.39
C LEU A 52 4.80 10.54 -21.69
N GLY A 53 4.10 11.22 -22.63
CA GLY A 53 4.70 11.77 -23.85
C GLY A 53 5.71 12.88 -23.57
N ARG A 54 5.46 13.72 -22.56
CA ARG A 54 6.37 14.78 -22.11
C ARG A 54 7.57 14.21 -21.36
N GLU A 55 7.32 13.35 -20.35
CA GLU A 55 8.36 12.84 -19.46
C GLU A 55 9.24 11.77 -20.12
N ARG A 56 8.69 11.00 -21.05
CA ARG A 56 9.37 9.87 -21.72
C ARG A 56 10.11 8.96 -20.73
N PRO A 57 9.39 8.38 -19.75
CA PRO A 57 10.03 7.60 -18.70
C PRO A 57 10.59 6.27 -19.22
N ASP A 58 11.64 5.78 -18.56
CA ASP A 58 12.14 4.42 -18.73
C ASP A 58 11.28 3.44 -17.92
N ILE A 59 10.73 3.93 -16.78
CA ILE A 59 9.89 3.16 -15.86
C ILE A 59 8.69 3.96 -15.37
N VAL A 60 7.54 3.30 -15.29
CA VAL A 60 6.33 3.79 -14.63
C VAL A 60 6.06 2.92 -13.39
N VAL A 61 5.80 3.55 -12.25
CA VAL A 61 5.33 2.85 -11.04
C VAL A 61 3.91 3.30 -10.75
N ASN A 62 2.98 2.34 -10.67
CA ASN A 62 1.59 2.62 -10.35
C ASN A 62 1.24 2.28 -8.91
N CYS A 63 1.18 3.30 -8.05
CA CYS A 63 0.74 3.23 -6.65
C CYS A 63 -0.71 3.75 -6.47
N VAL A 64 -1.46 4.01 -7.55
CA VAL A 64 -2.85 4.48 -7.45
C VAL A 64 -3.72 3.35 -6.92
N GLY A 65 -4.58 3.67 -5.96
CA GLY A 65 -5.57 2.73 -5.44
C GLY A 65 -6.38 3.35 -4.30
N GLU A 66 -7.67 3.03 -4.25
CA GLU A 66 -8.56 3.39 -3.15
C GLU A 66 -8.67 2.20 -2.18
N ARG A 67 -8.19 2.40 -0.97
CA ARG A 67 -8.14 1.34 0.07
C ARG A 67 -9.17 1.50 1.19
N ARG A 68 -9.93 2.60 1.21
CA ARG A 68 -10.86 2.92 2.28
C ARG A 68 -12.18 2.13 2.15
N PRO A 69 -12.55 1.32 3.17
CA PRO A 69 -13.79 0.53 3.14
C PRO A 69 -15.05 1.37 2.92
N ALA A 70 -15.12 2.56 3.54
CA ALA A 70 -16.27 3.46 3.39
C ALA A 70 -16.50 3.90 1.94
N VAL A 71 -15.42 4.07 1.14
CA VAL A 71 -15.54 4.41 -0.28
C VAL A 71 -16.00 3.20 -1.10
N TRP A 72 -15.57 1.97 -0.74
CA TRP A 72 -16.03 0.79 -1.45
C TRP A 72 -17.52 0.52 -1.27
N ALA A 73 -18.03 0.77 -0.06
CA ALA A 73 -19.43 0.57 0.26
C ALA A 73 -20.34 1.70 -0.27
N GLY A 74 -19.89 2.95 -0.16
CA GLY A 74 -20.69 4.12 -0.51
C GLY A 74 -20.56 4.58 -1.97
N GLU A 75 -19.39 4.39 -2.59
CA GLU A 75 -19.06 4.88 -3.94
C GLU A 75 -18.35 3.79 -4.77
N PRO A 76 -18.99 2.61 -5.04
CA PRO A 76 -18.33 1.47 -5.68
C PRO A 76 -17.79 1.76 -7.07
N ASP A 77 -18.47 2.57 -7.88
CA ASP A 77 -18.00 2.96 -9.20
C ASP A 77 -16.74 3.83 -9.15
N ARG A 78 -16.68 4.75 -8.20
CA ARG A 78 -15.49 5.57 -7.94
C ARG A 78 -14.32 4.71 -7.47
N ALA A 79 -14.60 3.77 -6.58
CA ALA A 79 -13.58 2.83 -6.10
C ALA A 79 -13.06 1.94 -7.24
N ARG A 80 -13.94 1.45 -8.11
CA ARG A 80 -13.59 0.67 -9.30
C ARG A 80 -12.76 1.51 -10.27
N ALA A 81 -13.20 2.74 -10.59
CA ALA A 81 -12.47 3.64 -11.48
C ALA A 81 -11.04 3.90 -10.98
N GLY A 82 -10.86 4.15 -9.67
CA GLY A 82 -9.55 4.37 -9.06
C GLY A 82 -8.67 3.13 -8.98
N ASN A 83 -9.25 1.94 -8.80
CA ASN A 83 -8.47 0.71 -8.64
C ASN A 83 -8.24 -0.04 -9.96
N VAL A 84 -9.22 -0.11 -10.85
CA VAL A 84 -9.18 -0.94 -12.05
C VAL A 84 -8.94 -0.11 -13.32
N ASP A 85 -9.79 0.91 -13.56
CA ASP A 85 -9.71 1.64 -14.81
C ASP A 85 -8.44 2.50 -14.90
N ALA A 86 -8.05 3.15 -13.80
CA ALA A 86 -6.79 3.88 -13.71
C ALA A 86 -5.58 2.96 -13.97
N ALA A 87 -5.56 1.77 -13.36
CA ALA A 87 -4.47 0.81 -13.55
C ALA A 87 -4.35 0.37 -15.02
N ARG A 88 -5.48 0.07 -15.66
CA ARG A 88 -5.54 -0.29 -17.09
C ARG A 88 -5.06 0.84 -17.99
N LEU A 89 -5.47 2.08 -17.72
CA LEU A 89 -5.10 3.25 -18.52
C LEU A 89 -3.61 3.59 -18.39
N ILE A 90 -3.06 3.52 -17.15
CA ILE A 90 -1.62 3.69 -16.90
C ILE A 90 -0.82 2.62 -17.65
N ALA A 91 -1.27 1.36 -17.59
CA ALA A 91 -0.60 0.27 -18.30
C ALA A 91 -0.59 0.46 -19.82
N LYS A 92 -1.73 0.88 -20.41
CA LYS A 92 -1.79 1.25 -21.83
C LYS A 92 -0.85 2.40 -22.16
N GLY A 93 -0.80 3.43 -21.31
CA GLY A 93 0.10 4.57 -21.48
C GLY A 93 1.57 4.17 -21.43
N ALA A 94 1.98 3.36 -20.44
CA ALA A 94 3.34 2.87 -20.31
C ALA A 94 3.78 2.07 -21.54
N ARG A 95 2.95 1.12 -22.00
CA ARG A 95 3.23 0.35 -23.20
C ARG A 95 3.39 1.23 -24.44
N ARG A 96 2.51 2.24 -24.62
CA ARG A 96 2.57 3.14 -25.79
C ARG A 96 3.83 3.98 -25.84
N CYS A 97 4.40 4.40 -24.72
CA CYS A 97 5.64 5.16 -24.66
C CYS A 97 6.90 4.29 -24.54
N GLY A 98 6.76 2.95 -24.52
CA GLY A 98 7.87 2.01 -24.40
C GLY A 98 8.47 1.90 -22.99
N ALA A 99 7.80 2.44 -21.97
CA ALA A 99 8.26 2.37 -20.60
C ALA A 99 7.98 0.98 -19.99
N ARG A 100 8.86 0.50 -19.12
CA ARG A 100 8.56 -0.62 -18.23
C ARG A 100 7.52 -0.19 -17.18
N LEU A 101 6.77 -1.14 -16.61
CA LEU A 101 5.73 -0.86 -15.63
C LEU A 101 5.86 -1.79 -14.42
N VAL A 102 5.84 -1.20 -13.22
CA VAL A 102 5.54 -1.91 -11.97
C VAL A 102 4.17 -1.46 -11.46
N HIS A 103 3.25 -2.40 -11.31
CA HIS A 103 1.93 -2.15 -10.71
C HIS A 103 1.90 -2.72 -9.29
N ILE A 104 1.55 -1.87 -8.31
CA ILE A 104 1.43 -2.29 -6.91
C ILE A 104 0.09 -2.99 -6.69
N SER A 105 0.13 -4.24 -6.27
CA SER A 105 -1.03 -5.04 -5.87
C SER A 105 -1.02 -5.35 -4.37
N SER A 106 -1.77 -6.36 -3.92
CA SER A 106 -1.97 -6.66 -2.50
C SER A 106 -2.02 -8.17 -2.25
N ASP A 107 -1.65 -8.55 -1.03
CA ASP A 107 -1.89 -9.87 -0.44
C ASP A 107 -3.39 -10.23 -0.33
N TYR A 108 -4.30 -9.24 -0.34
CA TYR A 108 -5.74 -9.44 -0.30
C TYR A 108 -6.32 -10.11 -1.56
N VAL A 109 -5.51 -10.42 -2.55
CA VAL A 109 -5.90 -11.31 -3.66
C VAL A 109 -6.03 -12.77 -3.22
N PHE A 110 -5.53 -13.12 -2.03
CA PHE A 110 -5.60 -14.46 -1.46
C PHE A 110 -6.63 -14.55 -0.33
N ASP A 111 -7.09 -15.78 -0.05
CA ASP A 111 -8.07 -16.09 0.99
C ASP A 111 -7.46 -16.33 2.38
N GLY A 112 -6.16 -16.59 2.47
CA GLY A 112 -5.48 -16.84 3.73
C GLY A 112 -5.59 -18.28 4.24
N MET A 113 -5.96 -19.25 3.40
CA MET A 113 -6.20 -20.64 3.78
C MET A 113 -4.99 -21.56 3.59
N ALA A 114 -4.04 -21.17 2.75
CA ALA A 114 -2.88 -22.00 2.38
C ALA A 114 -1.56 -21.21 2.30
N PRO A 115 -1.17 -20.46 3.35
CA PRO A 115 0.11 -19.74 3.37
C PRO A 115 1.32 -20.69 3.51
N PRO A 116 2.52 -20.30 3.03
CA PRO A 116 2.81 -19.06 2.30
C PRO A 116 2.39 -19.16 0.83
N TYR A 117 1.85 -18.05 0.30
CA TYR A 117 1.46 -17.98 -1.11
C TYR A 117 2.65 -17.63 -1.99
N GLN A 118 2.82 -18.41 -3.05
CA GLN A 118 3.81 -18.18 -4.11
C GLN A 118 3.26 -17.22 -5.17
N PRO A 119 4.11 -16.58 -6.01
CA PRO A 119 3.66 -15.69 -7.07
C PRO A 119 2.64 -16.30 -8.05
N ASP A 120 2.71 -17.60 -8.28
CA ASP A 120 1.82 -18.38 -9.15
C ASP A 120 0.64 -19.05 -8.41
N SER A 121 0.56 -18.93 -7.07
CA SER A 121 -0.57 -19.44 -6.29
C SER A 121 -1.88 -18.84 -6.79
N LEU A 122 -2.92 -19.68 -6.88
CA LEU A 122 -4.23 -19.29 -7.38
C LEU A 122 -4.89 -18.25 -6.45
N PRO A 123 -5.22 -17.04 -6.94
CA PRO A 123 -5.90 -16.04 -6.14
C PRO A 123 -7.36 -16.42 -5.84
N ASN A 124 -7.81 -16.13 -4.61
CA ASN A 124 -9.20 -16.28 -4.17
C ASN A 124 -9.60 -15.14 -3.22
N PRO A 125 -9.84 -13.91 -3.73
CA PRO A 125 -10.09 -12.75 -2.89
C PRO A 125 -11.45 -12.80 -2.20
N LEU A 126 -11.46 -12.61 -0.87
CA LEU A 126 -12.67 -12.69 -0.05
C LEU A 126 -13.53 -11.41 -0.09
N ASN A 127 -12.93 -10.25 -0.31
CA ASN A 127 -13.62 -8.95 -0.25
C ASN A 127 -13.52 -8.14 -1.54
N ALA A 128 -14.27 -7.04 -1.61
CA ALA A 128 -14.33 -6.18 -2.78
C ALA A 128 -12.96 -5.58 -3.15
N TYR A 129 -12.16 -5.19 -2.15
CA TYR A 129 -10.83 -4.64 -2.41
C TYR A 129 -9.90 -5.66 -3.07
N GLY A 130 -9.83 -6.88 -2.52
CA GLY A 130 -9.04 -7.96 -3.11
C GLY A 130 -9.51 -8.30 -4.54
N ARG A 131 -10.83 -8.36 -4.76
CA ARG A 131 -11.40 -8.58 -6.11
C ARG A 131 -11.00 -7.47 -7.09
N TRP A 132 -11.03 -6.20 -6.69
CA TRP A 132 -10.58 -5.11 -7.57
C TRP A 132 -9.09 -5.13 -7.82
N LYS A 133 -8.27 -5.48 -6.80
CA LYS A 133 -6.83 -5.63 -7.00
C LYS A 133 -6.53 -6.74 -8.00
N LEU A 134 -7.17 -7.90 -7.88
CA LEU A 134 -7.03 -8.99 -8.85
C LEU A 134 -7.52 -8.59 -10.26
N THR A 135 -8.67 -7.94 -10.35
CA THR A 135 -9.18 -7.43 -11.63
C THR A 135 -8.21 -6.42 -12.27
N ALA A 136 -7.58 -5.57 -11.45
CA ALA A 136 -6.55 -4.64 -11.91
C ALA A 136 -5.31 -5.37 -12.42
N GLU A 137 -4.84 -6.42 -11.74
CA GLU A 137 -3.73 -7.24 -12.22
C GLU A 137 -4.00 -7.81 -13.62
N HIS A 138 -5.20 -8.38 -13.82
CA HIS A 138 -5.62 -8.90 -15.12
C HIS A 138 -5.69 -7.80 -16.19
N ALA A 139 -6.27 -6.64 -15.86
CA ALA A 139 -6.39 -5.50 -16.78
C ALA A 139 -5.03 -4.90 -17.17
N VAL A 140 -4.09 -4.84 -16.21
CA VAL A 140 -2.71 -4.39 -16.43
C VAL A 140 -1.97 -5.35 -17.35
N ARG A 141 -2.02 -6.66 -17.08
CA ARG A 141 -1.35 -7.67 -17.91
C ARG A 141 -1.91 -7.72 -19.34
N ALA A 142 -3.23 -7.60 -19.49
CA ALA A 142 -3.85 -7.51 -20.83
C ALA A 142 -3.42 -6.25 -21.59
N ALA A 143 -3.24 -5.11 -20.91
CA ALA A 143 -2.86 -3.85 -21.52
C ALA A 143 -1.33 -3.72 -21.75
N CYS A 144 -0.51 -4.30 -20.87
CA CYS A 144 0.95 -4.27 -20.89
C CYS A 144 1.49 -5.64 -20.43
N PRO A 145 1.64 -6.62 -21.33
CA PRO A 145 2.04 -7.99 -20.99
C PRO A 145 3.39 -8.10 -20.23
N ASP A 146 4.29 -7.17 -20.48
CA ASP A 146 5.62 -7.11 -19.84
C ASP A 146 5.60 -6.35 -18.49
N ALA A 147 4.44 -5.97 -17.98
CA ALA A 147 4.32 -5.32 -16.68
C ALA A 147 4.63 -6.29 -15.55
N ALA A 148 5.38 -5.84 -14.55
CA ALA A 148 5.54 -6.55 -13.30
C ALA A 148 4.44 -6.14 -12.30
N ILE A 149 3.79 -7.12 -11.69
CA ILE A 149 2.87 -6.95 -10.56
C ILE A 149 3.66 -7.19 -9.29
N LEU A 150 3.69 -6.20 -8.39
CA LEU A 150 4.32 -6.36 -7.07
C LEU A 150 3.21 -6.40 -6.00
N ARG A 151 2.96 -7.58 -5.44
CA ARG A 151 2.02 -7.77 -4.33
C ARG A 151 2.71 -7.45 -3.02
N LEU A 152 2.05 -6.65 -2.21
CA LEU A 152 2.52 -6.18 -0.91
C LEU A 152 1.43 -6.42 0.16
N PRO A 153 1.82 -6.68 1.42
CA PRO A 153 0.86 -6.75 2.53
C PRO A 153 0.55 -5.34 3.07
N VAL A 154 -0.01 -5.28 4.28
CA VAL A 154 -0.24 -4.03 4.99
C VAL A 154 1.06 -3.24 5.17
N LEU A 155 1.02 -1.96 4.80
CA LEU A 155 2.18 -1.07 4.89
C LEU A 155 2.06 -0.13 6.09
N TYR A 156 3.20 0.15 6.72
CA TYR A 156 3.34 1.19 7.73
C TYR A 156 4.58 2.07 7.43
N GLY A 157 4.64 3.22 8.08
CA GLY A 157 5.75 4.17 7.93
C GLY A 157 5.29 5.57 8.31
N PRO A 158 6.15 6.60 8.24
CA PRO A 158 5.78 7.97 8.58
C PRO A 158 4.59 8.48 7.76
N VAL A 159 3.52 8.83 8.45
CA VAL A 159 2.23 9.25 7.90
C VAL A 159 1.99 10.75 8.02
N ARG A 160 1.05 11.29 7.26
CA ARG A 160 0.62 12.69 7.32
C ARG A 160 -0.59 12.91 8.22
N PHE A 161 -1.39 11.86 8.44
CA PHE A 161 -2.57 11.83 9.31
C PHE A 161 -2.80 10.42 9.82
N ALA A 162 -3.41 10.28 10.99
CA ALA A 162 -3.53 9.00 11.70
C ALA A 162 -4.18 7.87 10.85
N ALA A 163 -5.28 8.16 10.17
CA ALA A 163 -5.99 7.17 9.35
C ALA A 163 -5.26 6.79 8.03
N GLU A 164 -3.99 7.20 7.86
CA GLU A 164 -3.21 6.80 6.70
C GLU A 164 -2.66 5.37 6.83
N THR A 165 -2.57 4.82 8.06
CA THR A 165 -2.24 3.40 8.30
C THR A 165 -3.05 2.83 9.46
N ASN A 166 -3.29 1.52 9.43
CA ASN A 166 -3.94 0.84 10.55
C ASN A 166 -3.07 0.90 11.82
N LEU A 167 -1.75 0.95 11.69
CA LEU A 167 -0.84 0.98 12.82
C LEU A 167 -1.02 2.26 13.66
N THR A 168 -1.16 3.41 13.01
CA THR A 168 -1.40 4.69 13.70
C THR A 168 -2.82 4.77 14.28
N GLU A 169 -3.81 4.13 13.68
CA GLU A 169 -5.15 3.97 14.26
C GLU A 169 -5.10 3.12 15.53
N ILE A 170 -4.36 2.00 15.51
CA ILE A 170 -4.13 1.16 16.70
C ILE A 170 -3.43 1.98 17.80
N ALA A 171 -2.41 2.76 17.46
CA ALA A 171 -1.71 3.61 18.42
C ALA A 171 -2.65 4.60 19.13
N HIS A 172 -3.57 5.22 18.39
CA HIS A 172 -4.60 6.07 18.99
C HIS A 172 -5.52 5.31 19.95
N GLN A 173 -5.94 4.10 19.58
CA GLN A 173 -6.81 3.26 20.44
C GLN A 173 -6.08 2.88 21.74
N VAL A 174 -4.80 2.54 21.66
CA VAL A 174 -3.96 2.26 22.83
C VAL A 174 -3.84 3.49 23.73
N ALA A 175 -3.54 4.66 23.17
CA ALA A 175 -3.36 5.90 23.92
C ALA A 175 -4.67 6.44 24.51
N ALA A 176 -5.82 6.18 23.88
CA ALA A 176 -7.12 6.63 24.36
C ALA A 176 -7.55 5.96 25.68
N GLY A 177 -7.06 4.75 25.99
CA GLY A 177 -7.37 4.04 27.22
C GLY A 177 -8.82 3.54 27.35
N ALA A 178 -9.67 3.79 26.34
CA ALA A 178 -11.04 3.30 26.33
C ALA A 178 -11.09 1.80 25.96
N PRO A 179 -12.03 1.02 26.54
CA PRO A 179 -12.17 -0.39 26.20
C PRO A 179 -12.31 -0.58 24.68
N VAL A 180 -11.45 -1.40 24.11
CA VAL A 180 -11.45 -1.70 22.68
C VAL A 180 -11.20 -3.18 22.43
N GLN A 181 -11.99 -3.76 21.51
CA GLN A 181 -11.79 -5.11 21.03
C GLN A 181 -10.99 -5.07 19.72
N LEU A 182 -9.91 -5.83 19.66
CA LEU A 182 -9.00 -5.87 18.52
C LEU A 182 -8.91 -7.30 17.97
N ASP A 183 -8.92 -7.41 16.65
CA ASP A 183 -8.76 -8.67 15.94
C ASP A 183 -7.47 -9.39 16.35
N ASP A 184 -7.62 -10.60 16.92
CA ASP A 184 -6.53 -11.50 17.30
C ASP A 184 -6.53 -12.81 16.49
N VAL A 185 -7.23 -12.82 15.36
CA VAL A 185 -7.35 -13.96 14.46
C VAL A 185 -6.54 -13.75 13.18
N CYS A 186 -6.73 -12.60 12.54
CA CYS A 186 -6.13 -12.36 11.24
C CYS A 186 -4.67 -11.88 11.38
N VAL A 187 -3.74 -12.70 10.93
CA VAL A 187 -2.30 -12.37 10.90
C VAL A 187 -2.00 -11.40 9.76
N ARG A 188 -1.22 -10.39 10.06
CA ARG A 188 -0.74 -9.38 9.12
C ARG A 188 0.78 -9.33 9.16
N TYR A 189 1.39 -8.99 8.04
CA TYR A 189 2.84 -8.83 7.89
C TYR A 189 3.18 -7.36 7.68
N PRO A 190 3.18 -6.52 8.74
CA PRO A 190 3.37 -5.09 8.58
C PRO A 190 4.74 -4.80 7.98
N THR A 191 4.74 -4.33 6.75
CA THR A 191 5.94 -4.07 5.96
C THR A 191 6.22 -2.57 5.90
N HIS A 192 7.47 -2.18 6.18
CA HIS A 192 7.83 -0.76 6.17
C HIS A 192 7.79 -0.20 4.75
N ALA A 193 7.13 0.94 4.57
CA ALA A 193 6.93 1.53 3.25
C ALA A 193 8.24 1.98 2.55
N ASP A 194 9.29 2.34 3.31
CA ASP A 194 10.61 2.63 2.73
C ASP A 194 11.29 1.35 2.22
N GLU A 195 11.10 0.21 2.90
CA GLU A 195 11.60 -1.08 2.44
C GLU A 195 10.90 -1.53 1.16
N ALA A 196 9.56 -1.47 1.13
CA ALA A 196 8.77 -1.78 -0.07
C ALA A 196 9.15 -0.87 -1.26
N ALA A 197 9.45 0.40 -1.01
CA ALA A 197 9.87 1.35 -2.03
C ALA A 197 11.28 1.02 -2.58
N GLU A 198 12.22 0.64 -1.72
CA GLU A 198 13.56 0.23 -2.11
C GLU A 198 13.53 -1.05 -2.95
N VAL A 199 12.71 -2.04 -2.54
CA VAL A 199 12.50 -3.26 -3.32
C VAL A 199 11.93 -2.97 -4.70
N CYS A 200 10.90 -2.11 -4.76
CA CYS A 200 10.30 -1.68 -6.03
C CYS A 200 11.32 -0.96 -6.93
N ARG A 201 12.20 -0.09 -6.36
CA ARG A 201 13.27 0.57 -7.10
C ARG A 201 14.23 -0.44 -7.72
N ARG A 202 14.69 -1.42 -6.94
CA ARG A 202 15.60 -2.46 -7.43
C ARG A 202 14.93 -3.34 -8.49
N LEU A 203 13.65 -3.69 -8.31
CA LEU A 203 12.85 -4.38 -9.31
C LEU A 203 12.79 -3.57 -10.61
N ALA A 204 12.52 -2.26 -10.52
CA ALA A 204 12.47 -1.36 -11.67
C ALA A 204 13.80 -1.32 -12.44
N GLU A 205 14.93 -1.27 -11.74
CA GLU A 205 16.27 -1.32 -12.35
C GLU A 205 16.52 -2.62 -13.13
N VAL A 206 16.09 -3.74 -12.55
CA VAL A 206 16.22 -5.06 -13.20
C VAL A 206 15.37 -5.12 -14.48
N LEU A 207 14.14 -4.62 -14.42
CA LEU A 207 13.22 -4.57 -15.58
C LEU A 207 13.75 -3.67 -16.70
N VAL A 208 14.27 -2.48 -16.36
CA VAL A 208 14.83 -1.55 -17.35
C VAL A 208 16.08 -2.13 -18.03
N LYS A 209 16.86 -2.95 -17.32
CA LYS A 209 17.99 -3.72 -17.90
C LYS A 209 17.56 -4.91 -18.77
N GLY A 210 16.24 -5.10 -18.99
CA GLY A 210 15.69 -6.14 -19.86
C GLY A 210 15.62 -7.52 -19.23
N LYS A 211 15.84 -7.68 -17.91
CA LYS A 211 15.67 -8.97 -17.24
C LYS A 211 14.19 -9.23 -16.96
N HIS A 212 13.73 -10.46 -17.17
CA HIS A 212 12.39 -10.92 -16.81
C HIS A 212 12.43 -11.63 -15.46
N LEU A 213 11.55 -11.23 -14.53
CA LEU A 213 11.41 -11.83 -13.20
C LEU A 213 10.02 -12.50 -13.01
N GLY A 214 9.42 -12.96 -14.10
CA GLY A 214 8.03 -13.37 -14.08
C GLY A 214 7.08 -12.14 -14.13
N SER A 215 5.77 -12.40 -14.21
CA SER A 215 4.78 -11.35 -14.29
C SER A 215 4.28 -10.89 -12.91
N VAL A 216 4.52 -11.67 -11.87
CA VAL A 216 4.13 -11.38 -10.48
C VAL A 216 5.33 -11.58 -9.56
N ALA A 217 5.51 -10.66 -8.64
CA ALA A 217 6.51 -10.72 -7.59
C ALA A 217 5.85 -10.41 -6.24
N HIS A 218 6.39 -10.98 -5.17
CA HIS A 218 5.92 -10.77 -3.81
C HIS A 218 7.00 -10.09 -2.97
N TRP A 219 6.56 -9.17 -2.08
CA TRP A 219 7.40 -8.64 -1.03
C TRP A 219 6.62 -8.47 0.26
N SER A 220 7.18 -8.95 1.37
CA SER A 220 6.56 -8.90 2.69
C SER A 220 7.64 -8.91 3.78
N ALA A 221 7.37 -8.26 4.91
CA ALA A 221 8.10 -8.53 6.14
C ALA A 221 7.85 -9.99 6.58
N GLU A 222 8.76 -10.52 7.39
CA GLU A 222 8.68 -11.91 7.89
C GLU A 222 7.81 -12.03 9.14
N GLN A 223 7.73 -10.97 9.96
CA GLN A 223 7.03 -11.00 11.24
C GLN A 223 5.51 -10.87 11.04
N GLY A 224 4.80 -11.96 11.35
CA GLY A 224 3.34 -11.98 11.39
C GLY A 224 2.82 -11.49 12.75
N LEU A 225 1.82 -10.58 12.73
CA LEU A 225 1.20 -10.01 13.93
C LEU A 225 -0.29 -9.78 13.70
N THR A 226 -1.10 -10.07 14.72
CA THR A 226 -2.50 -9.64 14.78
C THR A 226 -2.60 -8.16 15.20
N LYS A 227 -3.77 -7.54 15.04
CA LYS A 227 -3.99 -6.18 15.53
C LYS A 227 -3.82 -6.10 17.06
N TYR A 228 -4.32 -7.13 17.77
CA TYR A 228 -4.19 -7.22 19.22
C TYR A 228 -2.73 -7.30 19.67
N GLN A 229 -1.93 -8.13 19.00
CA GLN A 229 -0.49 -8.23 19.26
C GLN A 229 0.25 -6.92 18.98
N MET A 230 -0.07 -6.23 17.86
CA MET A 230 0.50 -4.91 17.56
C MET A 230 0.15 -3.88 18.64
N ALA A 231 -1.09 -3.87 19.15
CA ALA A 231 -1.49 -2.98 20.24
C ALA A 231 -0.71 -3.24 21.54
N HIS A 232 -0.50 -4.50 21.89
CA HIS A 232 0.29 -4.87 23.06
C HIS A 232 1.78 -4.51 22.90
N LEU A 233 2.35 -4.65 21.69
CA LEU A 233 3.70 -4.18 21.41
C LEU A 233 3.82 -2.66 21.60
N ILE A 234 2.84 -1.89 21.14
CA ILE A 234 2.79 -0.43 21.32
C ILE A 234 2.68 -0.09 22.81
N ALA A 235 1.71 -0.69 23.52
CA ALA A 235 1.50 -0.44 24.95
C ALA A 235 2.79 -0.72 25.75
N ARG A 236 3.43 -1.87 25.54
CA ARG A 236 4.68 -2.26 26.18
C ARG A 236 5.83 -1.32 25.87
N ARG A 237 5.98 -0.91 24.59
CA ARG A 237 7.10 -0.08 24.14
C ARG A 237 7.08 1.32 24.75
N PHE A 238 5.88 1.86 25.01
CA PHE A 238 5.67 3.22 25.49
C PHE A 238 5.16 3.29 26.94
N ASP A 239 5.22 2.16 27.66
CA ASP A 239 4.77 2.04 29.07
C ASP A 239 3.31 2.53 29.27
N LEU A 240 2.42 2.16 28.34
CA LEU A 240 1.01 2.53 28.37
C LEU A 240 0.16 1.40 28.98
N PRO A 241 -0.93 1.73 29.71
CA PRO A 241 -1.85 0.71 30.20
C PRO A 241 -2.42 -0.15 29.07
N ALA A 242 -2.45 -1.47 29.26
CA ALA A 242 -3.00 -2.43 28.31
C ALA A 242 -4.31 -3.08 28.80
N GLY A 243 -4.76 -2.80 30.03
CA GLY A 243 -5.92 -3.45 30.64
C GLY A 243 -7.26 -3.16 29.94
N HIS A 244 -7.34 -2.17 29.06
CA HIS A 244 -8.51 -1.84 28.24
C HIS A 244 -8.53 -2.58 26.89
N LEU A 245 -7.42 -3.20 26.48
CA LEU A 245 -7.33 -3.97 25.25
C LEU A 245 -7.93 -5.36 25.44
N ARG A 246 -8.77 -5.79 24.53
CA ARG A 246 -9.39 -7.12 24.53
C ARG A 246 -9.12 -7.82 23.20
N ALA A 247 -8.70 -9.07 23.27
CA ALA A 247 -8.68 -9.93 22.10
C ALA A 247 -10.12 -10.12 21.58
N GLY A 248 -10.29 -10.10 20.28
CA GLY A 248 -11.57 -10.27 19.62
C GLY A 248 -11.46 -11.14 18.39
N GLU A 249 -12.61 -11.57 17.91
CA GLU A 249 -12.72 -12.21 16.61
C GLU A 249 -12.39 -11.22 15.48
N ALA A 250 -12.20 -11.74 14.27
CA ALA A 250 -12.05 -10.90 13.09
C ALA A 250 -13.25 -9.95 12.98
N ASP A 251 -12.96 -8.66 12.79
CA ASP A 251 -13.96 -7.60 12.71
C ASP A 251 -14.93 -7.86 11.54
N ALA A 252 -16.13 -8.38 11.85
CA ALA A 252 -17.16 -8.68 10.86
C ALA A 252 -17.60 -7.45 10.05
N ALA A 253 -17.50 -6.25 10.63
CA ALA A 253 -17.81 -4.99 9.94
C ALA A 253 -16.78 -4.62 8.86
N ALA A 254 -15.59 -5.20 8.94
CA ALA A 254 -14.52 -4.96 7.95
C ALA A 254 -14.61 -5.88 6.72
N GLY A 255 -15.61 -6.74 6.64
CA GLY A 255 -15.78 -7.77 5.62
C GLY A 255 -14.80 -8.93 5.78
N ASP A 256 -14.99 -9.97 4.97
CA ASP A 256 -14.12 -11.13 5.00
C ASP A 256 -12.66 -10.74 4.73
N ARG A 257 -11.78 -11.11 5.65
CA ARG A 257 -10.33 -10.87 5.52
C ARG A 257 -9.58 -12.18 5.53
N PRO A 258 -8.48 -12.29 4.77
CA PRO A 258 -7.62 -13.46 4.87
C PRO A 258 -7.16 -13.69 6.32
N VAL A 259 -7.22 -14.94 6.79
CA VAL A 259 -6.71 -15.28 8.12
C VAL A 259 -5.19 -15.14 8.15
N ASP A 260 -4.50 -15.70 7.16
CA ASP A 260 -3.05 -15.58 6.99
C ASP A 260 -2.69 -15.52 5.50
N ALA A 261 -2.42 -14.32 5.00
CA ALA A 261 -2.02 -14.10 3.61
C ALA A 261 -0.49 -13.93 3.45
N ARG A 262 0.30 -14.72 4.19
CA ARG A 262 1.77 -14.70 4.09
C ARG A 262 2.22 -14.90 2.64
N LEU A 263 3.06 -13.98 2.16
CA LEU A 263 3.63 -14.01 0.83
C LEU A 263 5.01 -14.66 0.86
N ASP A 264 5.27 -15.58 -0.07
CA ASP A 264 6.61 -16.09 -0.34
C ASP A 264 7.38 -15.08 -1.20
N CYS A 265 8.55 -14.65 -0.71
CA CYS A 265 9.40 -13.64 -1.35
C CYS A 265 10.67 -14.22 -1.96
N HIS A 266 10.81 -15.55 -1.95
CA HIS A 266 12.06 -16.24 -2.33
C HIS A 266 12.53 -15.85 -3.74
N ASP A 267 11.65 -15.91 -4.73
CA ASP A 267 11.99 -15.63 -6.13
C ASP A 267 12.49 -14.20 -6.33
N LEU A 268 11.82 -13.24 -5.67
CA LEU A 268 12.22 -11.84 -5.76
C LEU A 268 13.57 -11.60 -5.06
N LEU A 269 13.79 -12.19 -3.89
CA LEU A 269 15.07 -12.12 -3.18
C LEU A 269 16.21 -12.73 -3.99
N ALA A 270 15.99 -13.90 -4.61
CA ALA A 270 16.98 -14.53 -5.47
C ALA A 270 17.37 -13.63 -6.66
N ALA A 271 16.41 -12.91 -7.21
CA ALA A 271 16.62 -12.03 -8.36
C ALA A 271 17.28 -10.69 -8.01
N LEU A 272 16.91 -10.09 -6.86
CA LEU A 272 17.41 -8.79 -6.42
C LEU A 272 18.69 -8.89 -5.57
N GLY A 273 18.99 -10.07 -5.01
CA GLY A 273 19.99 -10.24 -3.97
C GLY A 273 19.54 -9.68 -2.61
N PRO A 274 20.41 -9.66 -1.60
CA PRO A 274 20.06 -9.27 -0.24
C PRO A 274 19.38 -7.91 -0.15
N VAL A 275 18.25 -7.85 0.54
CA VAL A 275 17.52 -6.62 0.87
C VAL A 275 17.63 -6.41 2.37
N ARG A 276 17.87 -5.18 2.82
CA ARG A 276 17.87 -4.85 4.25
C ARG A 276 16.43 -4.85 4.76
N HIS A 277 16.09 -5.83 5.57
CA HIS A 277 14.81 -5.84 6.27
C HIS A 277 14.76 -4.75 7.36
N ARG A 278 13.62 -4.08 7.45
CA ARG A 278 13.29 -3.14 8.53
C ARG A 278 12.43 -3.89 9.54
N LEU A 279 13.04 -4.28 10.66
CA LEU A 279 12.37 -5.05 11.69
C LEU A 279 11.27 -4.20 12.34
N PHE A 280 10.07 -4.75 12.43
CA PHE A 280 8.91 -4.05 12.96
C PHE A 280 9.16 -3.49 14.36
N ASP A 281 9.69 -4.30 15.27
CA ASP A 281 9.95 -3.91 16.67
C ASP A 281 10.94 -2.74 16.81
N ILE A 282 11.79 -2.52 15.81
CA ILE A 282 12.77 -1.43 15.78
C ILE A 282 12.16 -0.17 15.15
N GLU A 283 11.42 -0.32 14.07
CA GLU A 283 10.99 0.81 13.24
C GLU A 283 9.62 1.39 13.67
N PHE A 284 8.71 0.57 14.22
CA PHE A 284 7.36 1.06 14.54
C PHE A 284 7.35 2.19 15.57
N PRO A 285 8.24 2.26 16.59
CA PRO A 285 8.18 3.32 17.58
C PRO A 285 8.23 4.72 16.98
N ALA A 286 9.17 4.97 16.07
CA ALA A 286 9.30 6.27 15.40
C ALA A 286 8.09 6.66 14.55
N VAL A 287 7.31 5.66 14.09
CA VAL A 287 6.10 5.88 13.30
C VAL A 287 4.91 6.23 14.17
N VAL A 288 4.76 5.58 15.33
CA VAL A 288 3.55 5.72 16.17
C VAL A 288 3.68 6.78 17.25
N GLU A 289 4.90 7.06 17.75
CA GLU A 289 5.15 8.02 18.84
C GLU A 289 4.44 9.39 18.64
N PRO A 290 4.45 10.01 17.44
CA PRO A 290 3.74 11.27 17.22
C PRO A 290 2.21 11.18 17.38
N TRP A 291 1.66 9.96 17.39
CA TRP A 291 0.23 9.67 17.40
C TRP A 291 -0.27 9.11 18.73
N LEU A 292 0.60 8.99 19.73
CA LEU A 292 0.22 8.51 21.08
C LEU A 292 -0.37 9.61 21.96
N THR A 293 -0.21 10.87 21.59
CA THR A 293 -0.85 11.97 22.32
C THR A 293 -2.34 11.95 21.99
N PRO A 294 -3.25 11.94 23.00
CA PRO A 294 -4.68 12.04 22.75
C PRO A 294 -4.96 13.29 21.91
N ALA A 295 -5.71 13.17 20.81
CA ALA A 295 -6.13 14.33 20.05
C ALA A 295 -6.85 15.28 21.00
N ALA A 296 -6.39 16.53 21.10
CA ALA A 296 -7.09 17.57 21.86
C ALA A 296 -8.56 17.59 21.40
N PRO A 297 -9.54 17.62 22.31
CA PRO A 297 -10.94 17.58 21.93
C PRO A 297 -11.20 18.71 20.92
N VAL A 298 -11.76 18.36 19.79
CA VAL A 298 -12.17 19.32 18.76
C VAL A 298 -13.11 20.31 19.44
N ARG A 299 -12.61 21.51 19.74
CA ARG A 299 -13.45 22.60 20.26
C ARG A 299 -14.57 22.81 19.26
N GLY A 300 -15.78 22.43 19.65
CA GLY A 300 -16.98 22.61 18.87
C GLY A 300 -17.04 24.07 18.39
N ARG A 301 -17.16 24.28 17.09
CA ARG A 301 -17.50 25.61 16.55
C ARG A 301 -18.78 26.02 17.27
N ARG A 302 -18.69 27.03 18.15
CA ARG A 302 -19.86 27.74 18.66
C ARG A 302 -20.63 28.19 17.42
N LYS A 303 -21.84 27.69 17.29
CA LYS A 303 -22.84 28.31 16.43
C LYS A 303 -23.17 29.66 17.10
N ASP A 304 -22.54 30.71 16.64
CA ASP A 304 -23.01 32.05 16.95
C ASP A 304 -24.39 32.18 16.30
N ARG A 305 -25.40 32.16 17.16
CA ARG A 305 -26.75 32.65 16.83
C ARG A 305 -26.69 34.18 16.94
N ALA A 306 -26.95 34.83 15.86
CA ALA A 306 -27.59 36.14 15.80
C ALA A 306 -28.42 36.20 14.50
#